data_787d4b7211261f33d63f5a12a8269d71
#
_entry.id   787d4b7211261f33d63f5a12a8269d71
#
_cell.length_a   1.000
_cell.length_b   1.000
_cell.length_c   1.000
_cell.angle_alpha   90.00
_cell.angle_beta   90.00
_cell.angle_gamma   90.00
#
_symmetry.space_group_name_H-M   'P 1'
#
loop_
_entity.id
_entity.type
_entity.pdbx_description
1 polymer ?
#
loop_
_entity_poly.entity_id
_entity_poly.type
_entity_poly.pdbx_seq_one_letter_code
_entity_poly.pdbx_strand_id
1 'polypeptide(L)'
;VSSQKLSYSPYSYFGKGDTAFSSTAENQMMGGLLVYYDSTHVNLNNAASLSKLKFVNYNLGVDLKSISFKNNQVDEKSTAAGLKYISVSIPTKLFAFSFGLKPDSSVGYFLESRDQNKTPSEVNRFEGDGGINTAFLSLGFEILKNWGVGISSSDSFGNLDHYQSK
;
A
#
# COMPACT_ATOMS: atom_id res chain seq x y z
N VAL A 1 -2.39 -19.66 2.09
CA VAL A 1 -2.27 -18.65 1.03
C VAL A 1 -1.02 -17.85 1.37
N SER A 2 0.01 -17.93 0.51
CA SER A 2 1.26 -17.21 0.74
C SER A 2 0.97 -15.72 0.62
N SER A 3 1.12 -14.99 1.70
CA SER A 3 1.03 -13.53 1.70
C SER A 3 2.24 -12.96 0.94
N GLN A 4 2.01 -11.98 0.08
CA GLN A 4 3.11 -11.28 -0.59
C GLN A 4 3.80 -10.37 0.43
N LYS A 5 5.08 -10.62 0.71
CA LYS A 5 5.87 -9.77 1.58
C LYS A 5 6.20 -8.47 0.85
N LEU A 6 5.53 -7.39 1.20
CA LEU A 6 5.73 -6.03 0.66
C LEU A 6 6.70 -5.20 1.51
N SER A 7 7.08 -5.68 2.69
CA SER A 7 8.05 -5.05 3.59
C SER A 7 9.06 -6.05 4.10
N TYR A 8 10.32 -5.62 4.22
CA TYR A 8 11.40 -6.30 4.93
C TYR A 8 12.06 -5.34 5.92
N SER A 9 11.25 -4.62 6.67
CA SER A 9 11.74 -3.63 7.63
C SER A 9 11.58 -4.15 9.06
N PRO A 10 12.64 -4.14 9.88
CA PRO A 10 12.52 -4.45 11.32
C PRO A 10 11.53 -3.55 12.04
N TYR A 11 11.34 -2.33 11.53
CA TYR A 11 10.40 -1.36 12.08
C TYR A 11 8.93 -1.73 11.84
N SER A 12 8.65 -2.65 10.92
CA SER A 12 7.29 -3.17 10.68
C SER A 12 6.76 -4.05 11.82
N TYR A 13 7.61 -4.34 12.83
CA TYR A 13 7.20 -4.99 14.09
C TYR A 13 6.17 -4.16 14.88
N PHE A 14 6.22 -2.83 14.75
CA PHE A 14 5.37 -1.94 15.53
C PHE A 14 4.06 -1.63 14.82
N GLY A 15 2.94 -1.78 15.55
CA GLY A 15 1.62 -1.41 15.08
C GLY A 15 1.11 -2.29 13.94
N LYS A 16 0.60 -1.67 12.90
CA LYS A 16 0.04 -2.35 11.70
C LYS A 16 1.05 -2.53 10.56
N GLY A 17 2.33 -2.27 10.82
CA GLY A 17 3.40 -2.37 9.83
C GLY A 17 3.64 -1.11 9.01
N ASP A 18 4.38 -1.27 7.93
CA ASP A 18 4.70 -0.18 7.01
C ASP A 18 3.52 0.16 6.11
N THR A 19 3.30 1.44 5.85
CA THR A 19 2.30 1.89 4.87
C THR A 19 2.69 1.42 3.47
N ALA A 20 1.81 0.66 2.84
CA ALA A 20 2.07 0.08 1.53
C ALA A 20 1.60 0.98 0.38
N PHE A 21 0.43 1.62 0.52
CA PHE A 21 -0.11 2.52 -0.48
C PHE A 21 -0.09 3.97 0.01
N SER A 22 0.50 4.86 -0.79
CA SER A 22 0.43 6.31 -0.59
C SER A 22 -0.37 7.01 -1.69
N SER A 23 -0.09 6.69 -2.95
CA SER A 23 -0.80 7.25 -4.12
C SER A 23 -0.51 6.42 -5.38
N THR A 24 -1.19 6.74 -6.48
CA THR A 24 -0.89 6.18 -7.80
C THR A 24 0.50 6.59 -8.28
N ALA A 25 1.07 5.87 -9.24
CA ALA A 25 2.41 6.15 -9.75
C ALA A 25 2.48 7.57 -10.37
N GLU A 26 1.46 7.97 -11.09
CA GLU A 26 1.34 9.30 -11.70
C GLU A 26 1.34 10.40 -10.64
N ASN A 27 0.55 10.22 -9.58
CA ASN A 27 0.51 11.20 -8.48
C ASN A 27 1.84 11.29 -7.74
N GLN A 28 2.54 10.17 -7.58
CA GLN A 28 3.87 10.18 -6.95
C GLN A 28 4.90 10.91 -7.80
N MET A 29 4.88 10.74 -9.13
CA MET A 29 5.76 11.48 -10.03
C MET A 29 5.48 12.99 -10.00
N MET A 30 4.25 13.39 -9.68
CA MET A 30 3.86 14.80 -9.50
C MET A 30 4.04 15.31 -8.06
N GLY A 31 4.82 14.61 -7.23
CA GLY A 31 5.06 15.00 -5.84
C GLY A 31 3.90 14.72 -4.89
N GLY A 32 2.99 13.81 -5.23
CA GLY A 32 1.88 13.41 -4.36
C GLY A 32 0.70 14.39 -4.35
N LEU A 33 0.50 15.16 -5.40
CA LEU A 33 -0.60 16.12 -5.51
C LEU A 33 -1.96 15.43 -5.39
N LEU A 34 -2.69 15.72 -4.33
CA LEU A 34 -4.02 15.17 -4.07
C LEU A 34 -5.13 15.92 -4.81
N VAL A 35 -4.90 17.17 -5.16
CA VAL A 35 -5.90 18.07 -5.77
C VAL A 35 -5.89 17.97 -7.30
N TYR A 36 -4.90 17.30 -7.88
CA TYR A 36 -4.83 17.13 -9.32
C TYR A 36 -5.98 16.26 -9.84
N TYR A 37 -6.58 16.71 -10.92
CA TYR A 37 -7.57 15.94 -11.70
C TYR A 37 -7.26 16.04 -13.18
N ASP A 38 -7.53 14.96 -13.90
CA ASP A 38 -7.35 14.85 -15.34
C ASP A 38 -8.51 14.05 -15.92
N SER A 39 -8.71 14.19 -17.23
CA SER A 39 -9.72 13.43 -17.97
C SER A 39 -9.30 11.98 -18.27
N THR A 40 -8.02 11.66 -18.10
CA THR A 40 -7.41 10.39 -18.48
C THR A 40 -6.80 9.62 -17.31
N HIS A 41 -6.43 10.29 -16.24
CA HIS A 41 -5.78 9.65 -15.06
C HIS A 41 -6.68 9.69 -13.83
N VAL A 42 -6.58 8.65 -13.04
CA VAL A 42 -7.41 8.50 -11.83
C VAL A 42 -6.58 8.79 -10.60
N ASN A 43 -7.05 9.73 -9.79
CA ASN A 43 -6.50 9.97 -8.47
C ASN A 43 -7.29 9.19 -7.42
N LEU A 44 -6.74 8.07 -6.95
CA LEU A 44 -7.41 7.19 -5.98
C LEU A 44 -7.55 7.80 -4.57
N ASN A 45 -6.88 8.90 -4.30
CA ASN A 45 -6.96 9.61 -3.02
C ASN A 45 -7.98 10.75 -3.04
N ASN A 46 -8.55 11.06 -4.21
CA ASN A 46 -9.53 12.13 -4.36
C ASN A 46 -10.69 11.67 -5.24
N ALA A 47 -11.76 11.22 -4.62
CA ALA A 47 -12.95 10.74 -5.32
C ALA A 47 -13.62 11.82 -6.19
N ALA A 48 -13.49 13.10 -5.80
CA ALA A 48 -14.06 14.20 -6.60
C ALA A 48 -13.38 14.35 -7.98
N SER A 49 -12.11 13.92 -8.10
CA SER A 49 -11.39 13.96 -9.38
C SER A 49 -12.03 13.07 -10.44
N LEU A 50 -12.75 12.04 -10.06
CA LEU A 50 -13.48 11.15 -10.96
C LEU A 50 -14.53 11.90 -11.80
N SER A 51 -15.09 13.00 -11.27
CA SER A 51 -16.09 13.80 -11.99
C SER A 51 -15.60 14.33 -13.33
N LYS A 52 -14.30 14.45 -13.53
CA LYS A 52 -13.68 14.94 -14.78
C LYS A 52 -13.22 13.83 -15.71
N LEU A 53 -13.32 12.57 -15.29
CA LEU A 53 -12.89 11.42 -16.06
C LEU A 53 -13.76 11.27 -17.33
N LYS A 54 -13.10 11.06 -18.47
CA LYS A 54 -13.79 10.90 -19.78
C LYS A 54 -13.68 9.49 -20.34
N PHE A 55 -12.72 8.72 -19.92
CA PHE A 55 -12.44 7.39 -20.45
C PHE A 55 -12.48 6.35 -19.34
N VAL A 56 -12.84 5.13 -19.73
CA VAL A 56 -12.71 3.97 -18.84
C VAL A 56 -11.23 3.73 -18.60
N ASN A 57 -10.82 3.62 -17.33
CA ASN A 57 -9.46 3.40 -16.93
C ASN A 57 -9.32 2.09 -16.18
N TYR A 58 -8.30 1.32 -16.58
CA TYR A 58 -7.80 0.14 -15.88
C TYR A 58 -6.41 0.47 -15.37
N ASN A 59 -6.26 0.54 -14.07
CA ASN A 59 -4.98 0.91 -13.45
C ASN A 59 -4.44 -0.27 -12.67
N LEU A 60 -3.18 -0.60 -12.93
CA LEU A 60 -2.41 -1.60 -12.22
C LEU A 60 -1.09 -0.99 -11.80
N GLY A 61 -0.81 -0.96 -10.52
CA GLY A 61 0.46 -0.53 -9.98
C GLY A 61 1.23 -1.69 -9.35
N VAL A 62 2.51 -1.76 -9.65
CA VAL A 62 3.45 -2.69 -9.03
C VAL A 62 4.53 -1.86 -8.33
N ASP A 63 4.91 -2.26 -7.14
CA ASP A 63 5.98 -1.64 -6.37
C ASP A 63 7.17 -2.58 -6.26
N LEU A 64 8.36 -2.01 -6.44
CA LEU A 64 9.65 -2.68 -6.25
C LEU A 64 10.43 -1.87 -5.20
N LYS A 65 10.55 -2.42 -4.01
CA LYS A 65 11.25 -1.77 -2.90
C LYS A 65 12.56 -2.51 -2.62
N SER A 66 13.67 -1.82 -2.76
CA SER A 66 14.98 -2.34 -2.36
C SER A 66 15.49 -1.58 -1.15
N ILE A 67 15.79 -2.32 -0.08
CA ILE A 67 16.28 -1.78 1.16
C ILE A 67 17.69 -2.32 1.38
N SER A 68 18.64 -1.43 1.65
CA SER A 68 20.02 -1.78 2.01
C SER A 68 20.25 -1.43 3.47
N PHE A 69 20.56 -2.43 4.26
CA PHE A 69 20.97 -2.26 5.64
C PHE A 69 22.50 -2.29 5.70
N LYS A 70 23.08 -1.19 6.17
CA LYS A 70 24.53 -1.10 6.36
C LYS A 70 24.84 -1.04 7.86
N ASN A 71 25.61 -1.98 8.33
CA ASN A 71 26.22 -1.97 9.65
C ASN A 71 27.74 -2.17 9.49
N ASN A 72 28.52 -1.78 10.49
CA ASN A 72 30.00 -1.85 10.44
C ASN A 72 30.58 -3.23 10.12
N GLN A 73 29.76 -4.29 10.10
CA GLN A 73 30.20 -5.67 9.89
C GLN A 73 29.43 -6.41 8.78
N VAL A 74 28.27 -5.92 8.33
CA VAL A 74 27.44 -6.64 7.36
C VAL A 74 26.69 -5.64 6.48
N ASP A 75 26.80 -5.82 5.16
CA ASP A 75 25.96 -5.15 4.16
C ASP A 75 24.90 -6.14 3.69
N GLU A 76 23.65 -5.91 4.04
CA GLU A 76 22.53 -6.76 3.62
C GLU A 76 21.57 -5.98 2.71
N LYS A 77 21.25 -6.58 1.57
CA LYS A 77 20.25 -6.05 0.62
C LYS A 77 19.03 -6.93 0.62
N SER A 78 17.87 -6.34 0.83
CA SER A 78 16.59 -7.01 0.70
C SER A 78 15.75 -6.34 -0.37
N THR A 79 15.11 -7.14 -1.23
CA THR A 79 14.24 -6.64 -2.29
C THR A 79 12.85 -7.25 -2.13
N ALA A 80 11.85 -6.39 -2.01
CA ALA A 80 10.45 -6.77 -1.99
C ALA A 80 9.75 -6.29 -3.25
N ALA A 81 8.88 -7.13 -3.80
CA ALA A 81 8.04 -6.80 -4.94
C ALA A 81 6.59 -7.10 -4.59
N GLY A 82 5.68 -6.24 -4.98
CA GLY A 82 4.28 -6.48 -4.70
C GLY A 82 3.32 -5.65 -5.53
N LEU A 83 2.06 -6.05 -5.49
CA LEU A 83 0.97 -5.29 -6.06
C LEU A 83 0.74 -4.03 -5.23
N LYS A 84 0.76 -2.87 -5.86
CA LYS A 84 0.53 -1.59 -5.20
C LYS A 84 -0.93 -1.15 -5.27
N TYR A 85 -1.60 -1.39 -6.35
CA TYR A 85 -3.04 -1.18 -6.52
C TYR A 85 -3.53 -1.82 -7.80
N ILE A 86 -4.81 -2.17 -7.80
CA ILE A 86 -5.58 -2.49 -9.00
C ILE A 86 -6.89 -1.75 -8.91
N SER A 87 -7.28 -1.02 -9.96
CA SER A 87 -8.54 -0.30 -9.99
C SER A 87 -9.12 -0.21 -11.40
N VAL A 88 -10.44 -0.15 -11.42
CA VAL A 88 -11.22 0.11 -12.62
C VAL A 88 -12.06 1.34 -12.36
N SER A 89 -12.05 2.28 -13.30
CA SER A 89 -12.81 3.53 -13.19
C SER A 89 -13.62 3.73 -14.45
N ILE A 90 -14.91 3.95 -14.30
CA ILE A 90 -15.88 4.01 -15.38
C ILE A 90 -16.64 5.33 -15.30
N PRO A 91 -16.44 6.25 -16.26
CA PRO A 91 -17.22 7.46 -16.35
C PRO A 91 -18.60 7.16 -16.97
N THR A 92 -19.62 7.81 -16.45
CA THR A 92 -20.96 7.87 -17.03
C THR A 92 -21.30 9.32 -17.35
N LYS A 93 -22.48 9.57 -17.89
CA LYS A 93 -22.89 10.94 -18.26
C LYS A 93 -23.12 11.87 -17.05
N LEU A 94 -23.45 11.32 -15.89
CA LEU A 94 -23.83 12.09 -14.69
C LEU A 94 -22.81 11.94 -13.56
N PHE A 95 -22.13 10.82 -13.50
CA PHE A 95 -21.16 10.51 -12.45
C PHE A 95 -20.07 9.58 -12.99
N ALA A 96 -18.99 9.47 -12.27
CA ALA A 96 -18.02 8.42 -12.50
C ALA A 96 -17.82 7.60 -11.22
N PHE A 97 -17.58 6.32 -11.38
CA PHE A 97 -17.29 5.45 -10.27
C PHE A 97 -15.97 4.70 -10.48
N SER A 98 -15.31 4.43 -9.40
CA SER A 98 -14.06 3.68 -9.37
C SER A 98 -14.11 2.66 -8.24
N PHE A 99 -13.66 1.46 -8.53
CA PHE A 99 -13.53 0.40 -7.52
C PHE A 99 -12.22 -0.33 -7.72
N GLY A 100 -11.74 -0.95 -6.65
CA GLY A 100 -10.48 -1.66 -6.71
C GLY A 100 -9.99 -2.14 -5.35
N LEU A 101 -8.74 -2.60 -5.38
CA LEU A 101 -8.01 -3.10 -4.23
C LEU A 101 -6.68 -2.38 -4.12
N LYS A 102 -6.29 -2.05 -2.91
CA LYS A 102 -4.97 -1.51 -2.60
C LYS A 102 -4.48 -2.07 -1.26
N PRO A 103 -3.20 -2.41 -1.11
CA PRO A 103 -2.64 -2.71 0.20
C PRO A 103 -2.58 -1.43 1.04
N ASP A 104 -3.06 -1.49 2.27
CA ASP A 104 -2.97 -0.40 3.24
C ASP A 104 -1.65 -0.48 4.02
N SER A 105 -1.35 -1.69 4.51
CA SER A 105 -0.11 -1.93 5.24
C SER A 105 0.46 -3.31 4.96
N SER A 106 1.75 -3.46 5.22
CA SER A 106 2.45 -4.73 5.11
C SER A 106 3.40 -4.90 6.29
N VAL A 107 3.41 -6.11 6.83
CA VAL A 107 4.35 -6.56 7.85
C VAL A 107 5.25 -7.62 7.24
N GLY A 108 6.54 -7.45 7.40
CA GLY A 108 7.54 -8.43 7.01
C GLY A 108 8.81 -8.14 7.77
N TYR A 109 9.08 -8.89 8.85
CA TYR A 109 10.31 -8.77 9.58
C TYR A 109 10.81 -10.14 10.02
N PHE A 110 12.11 -10.22 10.15
CA PHE A 110 12.82 -11.33 10.76
C PHE A 110 13.88 -10.75 11.69
N LEU A 111 13.72 -10.97 12.99
CA LEU A 111 14.65 -10.50 14.02
C LEU A 111 15.20 -11.70 14.78
N GLU A 112 16.50 -11.76 14.91
CA GLU A 112 17.20 -12.76 15.69
C GLU A 112 17.98 -12.07 16.81
N SER A 113 17.65 -12.40 18.05
CA SER A 113 18.36 -11.90 19.23
C SER A 113 19.09 -13.05 19.91
N ARG A 114 20.41 -12.92 20.05
CA ARG A 114 21.25 -13.87 20.76
C ARG A 114 21.63 -13.32 22.13
N ASP A 115 21.26 -14.05 23.16
CA ASP A 115 21.73 -13.74 24.51
C ASP A 115 23.07 -14.44 24.76
N GLN A 116 24.15 -13.66 24.69
CA GLN A 116 25.52 -14.16 24.87
C GLN A 116 25.86 -14.48 26.34
N ASN A 117 25.00 -14.13 27.29
CA ASN A 117 25.26 -14.34 28.72
C ASN A 117 24.76 -15.69 29.22
N LYS A 118 24.13 -16.50 28.36
CA LYS A 118 23.65 -17.86 28.71
C LYS A 118 24.45 -18.93 27.97
N THR A 119 24.82 -19.98 28.68
CA THR A 119 25.43 -21.19 28.13
C THR A 119 24.48 -22.38 28.35
N PRO A 120 23.88 -23.01 27.31
CA PRO A 120 23.99 -22.66 25.88
C PRO A 120 23.30 -21.35 25.51
N SER A 121 23.79 -20.66 24.47
CA SER A 121 23.23 -19.39 24.03
C SER A 121 21.80 -19.59 23.49
N GLU A 122 20.84 -18.95 24.14
CA GLU A 122 19.45 -18.93 23.64
C GLU A 122 19.33 -17.98 22.45
N VAL A 123 18.75 -18.47 21.38
CA VAL A 123 18.47 -17.67 20.17
C VAL A 123 16.94 -17.44 20.10
N ASN A 124 16.52 -16.22 20.39
CA ASN A 124 15.14 -15.83 20.23
C ASN A 124 14.91 -15.32 18.80
N ARG A 125 13.98 -15.94 18.09
CA ARG A 125 13.56 -15.56 16.73
C ARG A 125 12.18 -14.94 16.78
N PHE A 126 12.07 -13.77 16.17
CA PHE A 126 10.81 -13.07 16.00
C PHE A 126 10.57 -12.91 14.49
N GLU A 127 9.51 -13.49 14.02
CA GLU A 127 9.09 -13.40 12.62
C GLU A 127 7.68 -12.84 12.56
N GLY A 128 7.46 -11.88 11.67
CA GLY A 128 6.13 -11.36 11.37
C GLY A 128 5.89 -11.38 9.88
N ASP A 129 4.69 -11.79 9.52
CA ASP A 129 4.23 -11.80 8.14
C ASP A 129 2.77 -11.38 8.09
N GLY A 130 2.39 -10.69 7.02
CA GLY A 130 1.01 -10.31 6.82
C GLY A 130 0.84 -8.94 6.18
N GLY A 131 -0.42 -8.55 6.09
CA GLY A 131 -0.78 -7.25 5.54
C GLY A 131 -2.27 -7.02 5.55
N ILE A 132 -2.62 -5.75 5.51
CA ILE A 132 -3.99 -5.28 5.43
C ILE A 132 -4.21 -4.78 4.01
N ASN A 133 -5.22 -5.31 3.35
CA ASN A 133 -5.68 -4.86 2.05
C ASN A 133 -6.99 -4.11 2.20
N THR A 134 -7.19 -3.11 1.38
CA THR A 134 -8.39 -2.28 1.38
C THR A 134 -9.08 -2.40 0.03
N ALA A 135 -10.32 -2.87 0.05
CA ALA A 135 -11.25 -2.73 -1.07
C ALA A 135 -11.91 -1.35 -0.99
N PHE A 136 -12.01 -0.65 -2.09
CA PHE A 136 -12.64 0.66 -2.12
C PHE A 136 -13.64 0.78 -3.26
N LEU A 137 -14.64 1.62 -3.03
CA LEU A 137 -15.60 2.08 -4.01
C LEU A 137 -15.72 3.60 -3.88
N SER A 138 -15.49 4.31 -4.97
CA SER A 138 -15.53 5.77 -5.02
C SER A 138 -16.49 6.24 -6.10
N LEU A 139 -17.23 7.29 -5.79
CA LEU A 139 -18.16 7.96 -6.71
C LEU A 139 -17.80 9.43 -6.81
N GLY A 140 -17.77 9.96 -8.02
CA GLY A 140 -17.53 11.37 -8.28
C GLY A 140 -18.65 11.98 -9.13
N PHE A 141 -19.12 13.15 -8.74
CA PHE A 141 -20.19 13.88 -9.41
C PHE A 141 -19.71 15.29 -9.76
N GLU A 142 -20.09 15.78 -10.92
CA GLU A 142 -19.95 17.20 -11.26
C GLU A 142 -21.28 17.91 -10.96
N ILE A 143 -21.29 18.78 -9.93
CA ILE A 143 -22.49 19.53 -9.56
C ILE A 143 -22.59 20.81 -10.37
N LEU A 144 -21.48 21.50 -10.55
CA LEU A 144 -21.35 22.72 -11.36
C LEU A 144 -20.09 22.60 -12.22
N LYS A 145 -20.02 23.37 -13.31
CA LYS A 145 -18.93 23.38 -14.31
C LYS A 145 -17.57 23.57 -13.66
N ASN A 146 -17.12 23.37 -12.65
CA ASN A 146 -15.80 23.37 -11.99
C ASN A 146 -15.86 22.87 -10.54
N TRP A 147 -17.04 22.38 -10.13
CA TRP A 147 -17.22 21.86 -8.78
C TRP A 147 -17.53 20.37 -8.84
N GLY A 148 -16.56 19.57 -8.45
CA GLY A 148 -16.70 18.13 -8.28
C GLY A 148 -16.86 17.77 -6.81
N VAL A 149 -17.76 16.84 -6.54
CA VAL A 149 -17.95 16.24 -5.22
C VAL A 149 -17.73 14.74 -5.35
N GLY A 150 -17.09 14.15 -4.37
CA GLY A 150 -16.84 12.72 -4.36
C GLY A 150 -17.11 12.10 -2.99
N ILE A 151 -17.57 10.85 -3.04
CA ILE A 151 -17.77 9.99 -1.89
C ILE A 151 -16.95 8.73 -2.11
N SER A 152 -16.25 8.29 -1.07
CA SER A 152 -15.50 7.04 -1.10
C SER A 152 -15.87 6.20 0.12
N SER A 153 -16.13 4.92 -0.13
CA SER A 153 -16.30 3.90 0.90
C SER A 153 -15.17 2.89 0.76
N SER A 154 -14.65 2.43 1.88
CA SER A 154 -13.57 1.44 1.89
C SER A 154 -13.74 0.46 3.02
N ASP A 155 -13.40 -0.79 2.76
CA ASP A 155 -13.37 -1.88 3.73
C ASP A 155 -11.98 -2.49 3.75
N SER A 156 -11.43 -2.68 4.96
CA SER A 156 -10.07 -3.17 5.14
C SER A 156 -10.09 -4.55 5.76
N PHE A 157 -9.37 -5.48 5.15
CA PHE A 157 -9.27 -6.86 5.57
C PHE A 157 -7.84 -7.37 5.45
N GLY A 158 -7.48 -8.34 6.29
CA GLY A 158 -6.16 -8.95 6.30
C GLY A 158 -5.83 -9.58 7.64
N ASN A 159 -4.68 -10.24 7.69
CA ASN A 159 -4.15 -10.85 8.89
C ASN A 159 -2.74 -10.34 9.14
N LEU A 160 -2.41 -10.17 10.42
CA LEU A 160 -1.06 -9.87 10.89
C LEU A 160 -0.65 -10.99 11.83
N ASP A 161 0.30 -11.80 11.40
CA ASP A 161 0.77 -12.95 12.15
C ASP A 161 2.16 -12.64 12.75
N HIS A 162 2.30 -12.85 14.05
CA HIS A 162 3.53 -12.69 14.79
C HIS A 162 3.94 -14.01 15.42
N TYR A 163 5.10 -14.52 15.05
CA TYR A 163 5.65 -15.76 15.57
C TYR A 163 6.88 -15.47 16.42
N GLN A 164 6.90 -16.10 17.59
CA GLN A 164 8.07 -16.11 18.47
C GLN A 164 8.50 -17.55 18.71
N SER A 165 9.76 -17.86 18.40
CA SER A 165 10.39 -19.16 18.69
C SER A 165 11.62 -18.95 19.55
N LYS A 166 11.79 -19.84 20.52
CA LYS A 166 12.99 -19.95 21.38
C LYS A 166 13.83 -21.11 20.95
#